data_1d036761aa9c058c1dd012c769781dec
#
_entry.id   1d036761aa9c058c1dd012c769781dec
#
_cell.length_a   1.000
_cell.length_b   1.000
_cell.length_c   1.000
_cell.angle_alpha   90.00
_cell.angle_beta   90.00
_cell.angle_gamma   90.00
#
_symmetry.space_group_name_H-M   'P 1'
#
loop_
_entity.id
_entity.type
_entity.pdbx_description
1 polymer ?
#
loop_
_entity_poly.entity_id
_entity_poly.type
_entity_poly.pdbx_seq_one_letter_code
_entity_poly.pdbx_strand_id
1 'polypeptide(L)' 'NLDLKKSFDAKDLEDAKEALKALGYSDKELKKIVPILEKEQLTTDGYIKLALKYLIR' A
#
# COMPACT_ATOMS: atom_id res chain seq x y z
N ASN A 1 -21.06 -0.10 -12.47
CA ASN A 1 -20.62 0.10 -12.37
C ASN A 1 -20.03 0.67 -12.24
N LEU A 2 -19.77 0.93 -12.49
CA LEU A 2 -19.19 1.31 -12.33
C LEU A 2 -18.34 1.71 -11.60
N ASP A 3 -17.98 1.57 -11.31
CA ASP A 3 -17.20 1.63 -10.43
C ASP A 3 -15.85 1.57 -10.74
N LEU A 4 -15.55 1.66 -11.74
CA LEU A 4 -14.31 1.63 -12.10
C LEU A 4 -13.53 2.62 -11.47
N LYS A 5 -14.01 3.67 -11.20
CA LYS A 5 -13.29 4.67 -10.70
C LYS A 5 -12.96 4.53 -9.35
N LYS A 6 -13.35 3.65 -8.69
CA LYS A 6 -13.06 3.56 -7.44
C LYS A 6 -11.84 2.89 -7.22
N SER A 7 -11.00 2.71 -8.07
CA SER A 7 -9.83 2.00 -7.85
C SER A 7 -8.90 2.65 -6.87
N PHE A 8 -9.04 3.88 -6.56
CA PHE A 8 -8.13 4.49 -5.65
C PHE A 8 -8.72 4.63 -4.28
N ASP A 9 -9.48 3.66 -3.86
CA ASP A 9 -10.04 3.68 -2.60
C ASP A 9 -9.00 3.53 -1.54
N ALA A 10 -9.19 4.10 -0.39
CA ALA A 10 -8.28 3.94 0.72
C ALA A 10 -8.20 2.49 1.12
N LYS A 11 -9.19 1.70 0.73
CA LYS A 11 -9.19 0.33 1.04
C LYS A 11 -8.02 -0.42 0.43
N ASP A 12 -7.61 -0.04 -0.76
CA ASP A 12 -6.49 -0.71 -1.40
C ASP A 12 -5.23 -0.49 -0.58
N LEU A 13 -5.06 0.70 -0.04
CA LEU A 13 -3.89 0.98 0.75
C LEU A 13 -3.95 0.22 2.06
N GLU A 14 -5.13 0.11 2.66
CA GLU A 14 -5.26 -0.60 3.89
C GLU A 14 -4.96 -2.07 3.67
N ASP A 15 -5.44 -2.64 2.59
CA ASP A 15 -5.20 -4.03 2.29
C ASP A 15 -3.70 -4.26 2.10
N ALA A 16 -3.05 -3.33 1.44
CA ALA A 16 -1.63 -3.46 1.21
C ALA A 16 -0.86 -3.42 2.53
N LYS A 17 -1.29 -2.53 3.44
CA LYS A 17 -0.63 -2.43 4.72
C LYS A 17 -0.76 -3.74 5.50
N GLU A 18 -1.93 -4.34 5.44
CA GLU A 18 -2.13 -5.58 6.14
C GLU A 18 -1.26 -6.68 5.57
N ALA A 19 -1.15 -6.72 4.26
CA ALA A 19 -0.34 -7.73 3.63
C ALA A 19 1.13 -7.58 4.04
N LEU A 20 1.58 -6.33 4.14
CA LEU A 20 2.95 -6.08 4.54
C LEU A 20 3.19 -6.47 5.99
N LYS A 21 2.19 -6.26 6.84
CA LYS A 21 2.34 -6.67 8.21
C LYS A 21 2.43 -8.17 8.29
N ALA A 22 1.69 -8.87 7.46
CA ALA A 22 1.72 -10.31 7.44
C ALA A 22 3.10 -10.81 7.01
N LEU A 23 3.82 -9.99 6.24
CA LEU A 23 5.14 -10.35 5.81
C LEU A 23 6.18 -10.08 6.89
N GLY A 24 5.78 -9.41 7.95
CA GLY A 24 6.71 -9.17 9.04
C GLY A 24 7.15 -7.73 9.24
N TYR A 25 6.62 -6.80 8.48
CA TYR A 25 7.03 -5.42 8.62
C TYR A 25 6.23 -4.78 9.76
N SER A 26 6.87 -3.89 10.48
CA SER A 26 6.23 -3.28 11.63
C SER A 26 5.44 -2.04 11.24
N ASP A 27 4.58 -1.60 12.13
CA ASP A 27 3.78 -0.42 11.88
C ASP A 27 4.69 0.77 11.69
N LYS A 28 5.79 0.81 12.40
CA LYS A 28 6.70 1.90 12.31
C LYS A 28 7.25 2.01 10.90
N GLU A 29 7.60 0.89 10.31
CA GLU A 29 8.12 0.90 8.96
C GLU A 29 7.04 1.29 7.97
N LEU A 30 5.83 0.82 8.21
CA LEU A 30 4.74 1.15 7.31
C LEU A 30 4.42 2.62 7.37
N LYS A 31 4.51 3.22 8.54
CA LYS A 31 4.23 4.62 8.66
C LYS A 31 5.18 5.46 7.85
N LYS A 32 6.38 4.99 7.64
CA LYS A 32 7.35 5.74 6.88
C LYS A 32 6.99 5.76 5.40
N ILE A 33 6.40 4.69 4.90
CA ILE A 33 6.13 4.61 3.49
C ILE A 33 4.70 5.00 3.14
N VAL A 34 3.79 5.02 4.10
CA VAL A 34 2.40 5.37 3.82
C VAL A 34 2.27 6.71 3.09
N PRO A 35 2.94 7.77 3.51
CA PRO A 35 2.83 9.03 2.81
C PRO A 35 3.28 8.92 1.35
N ILE A 36 4.25 8.07 1.10
CA ILE A 36 4.73 7.88 -0.24
C ILE A 36 3.69 7.13 -1.04
N LEU A 37 3.11 6.10 -0.46
CA LEU A 37 2.12 5.31 -1.15
C LEU A 37 0.87 6.11 -1.44
N GLU A 38 0.50 6.98 -0.53
CA GLU A 38 -0.70 7.77 -0.72
C GLU A 38 -0.62 8.67 -1.93
N LYS A 39 0.57 9.06 -2.30
CA LYS A 39 0.72 9.92 -3.43
C LYS A 39 0.58 9.17 -4.72
N GLU A 40 0.79 7.85 -4.67
CA GLU A 40 0.70 7.04 -5.86
C GLU A 40 -0.67 6.43 -5.86
N GLN A 41 -1.42 6.53 -6.88
CA GLN A 41 -2.74 5.94 -6.92
C GLN A 41 -2.63 4.58 -7.55
N LEU A 42 -2.37 3.59 -6.74
CA LEU A 42 -2.13 2.25 -7.22
C LEU A 42 -3.15 1.28 -6.66
N THR A 43 -3.15 0.09 -7.19
CA THR A 43 -4.01 -0.96 -6.67
C THR A 43 -3.28 -1.56 -5.47
N THR A 44 -3.94 -2.47 -4.79
CA THR A 44 -3.34 -3.13 -3.64
C THR A 44 -2.01 -3.75 -4.03
N ASP A 45 -2.01 -4.44 -5.15
CA ASP A 45 -0.80 -5.11 -5.60
C ASP A 45 0.30 -4.09 -5.89
N GLY A 46 -0.06 -2.98 -6.51
CA GLY A 46 0.91 -1.95 -6.82
C GLY A 46 1.49 -1.32 -5.57
N TYR A 47 0.65 -1.11 -4.56
CA TYR A 47 1.13 -0.55 -3.31
C TYR A 47 2.12 -1.51 -2.65
N ILE A 48 1.82 -2.79 -2.68
CA ILE A 48 2.69 -3.75 -2.05
C ILE A 48 4.05 -3.77 -2.75
N LYS A 49 4.04 -3.76 -4.07
CA LYS A 49 5.28 -3.77 -4.81
C LYS A 49 6.10 -2.52 -4.53
N LEU A 50 5.45 -1.38 -4.51
CA LEU A 50 6.17 -0.15 -4.27
C LEU A 50 6.72 -0.12 -2.84
N ALA A 51 5.92 -0.58 -1.89
CA ALA A 51 6.34 -0.60 -0.51
C ALA A 51 7.57 -1.48 -0.34
N LEU A 52 7.56 -2.64 -0.97
CA LEU A 52 8.69 -3.53 -0.84
C LEU A 52 9.96 -2.90 -1.39
N LYS A 53 9.79 -2.10 -2.44
CA LYS A 53 10.92 -1.44 -3.02
C LYS A 53 11.59 -0.51 -2.01
N TYR A 54 10.80 0.13 -1.15
CA TYR A 54 11.36 1.01 -0.16
C TYR A 54 11.79 0.28 1.11
N LEU A 55 11.12 -0.81 1.45
CA LEU A 55 11.43 -1.52 2.67
C LEU A 55 12.61 -2.48 2.52
N ILE A 56 12.76 -3.02 1.35
CA ILE A 56 13.84 -3.92 1.13
C ILE A 56 14.94 -3.09 0.55
N ARG A 57 16.00 -2.98 1.06
CA ARG A 57 17.01 -2.13 0.52
C ARG A 57 18.18 -2.89 0.15
#